data_f65b4e6c71e816af04a63307c433862d
#
_entry.id   f65b4e6c71e816af04a63307c433862d
#
_cell.length_a   1.000
_cell.length_b   1.000
_cell.length_c   1.000
_cell.angle_alpha   90.00
_cell.angle_beta   90.00
_cell.angle_gamma   90.00
#
_symmetry.space_group_name_H-M   'P 1'
#
loop_
_entity.id
_entity.type
_entity.pdbx_description
1 polymer ?
#
loop_
_entity_poly.entity_id
_entity_poly.type
_entity_poly.pdbx_seq_one_letter_code
_entity_poly.pdbx_strand_id
1 'polypeptide(L)'
;MPNYASGEVIWHLPFSYLSQLERLSNCTLAEALNIADLYVSFQRIEQSTASFEDYDRVEHAWHQPTEWLKLLESANLPTDLSSSVSQLSEGQKTKLALCRLFLQTEHYLLLDEPSNHLDHASRAWLSQKILQHPAGCLVISHDRTLLNQISNTYVLNDFGLQHFRCNYAEYQSHTEQHQQALQHNISQEKRELKQLQAQQHEQRMKAQKRQKSGQKLRSSGSQAKILLDFKKERASQTLSGVAQQQLRQKEQAQDELKNKQQQLEQIKPQKFDFHFQPKQTGEILRLKEVVLAALSISPISFALHSGEKIQLRGQNGSGKSTLLRAIQNHSHVQSGDIFKLGASLYLDQNFSLLNPELNAVHNLQLLNPCLSNGECRNQLGQLRIRRDKALLPISLLSGGEQLKVALLCISLAAQPVDLLLLDEPENHLDIDSRQLLAQAIRDFTGAVILVSHDDAFVEETQIQSYFDLTQTH
;
A
#
# COMPACT_ATOMS: atom_id res chain seq x y z
N MET A 1 0.42 -15.41 21.27
CA MET A 1 1.29 -14.22 21.36
C MET A 1 2.43 -14.42 20.40
N PRO A 2 2.80 -13.48 19.53
CA PRO A 2 3.97 -13.62 18.67
C PRO A 2 5.23 -13.70 19.54
N ASN A 3 6.13 -14.60 19.20
CA ASN A 3 7.44 -14.72 19.87
C ASN A 3 8.27 -13.49 19.46
N TYR A 4 8.46 -12.56 20.39
CA TYR A 4 9.39 -11.45 20.20
C TYR A 4 10.81 -11.99 20.21
N ALA A 5 11.64 -11.58 19.28
CA ALA A 5 13.02 -12.05 19.18
C ALA A 5 13.87 -11.60 20.36
N SER A 6 13.65 -10.40 20.90
CA SER A 6 14.26 -9.86 22.14
C SER A 6 13.61 -8.51 22.47
N GLY A 7 13.59 -8.13 23.77
CA GLY A 7 13.12 -6.83 24.22
C GLY A 7 12.17 -6.93 25.41
N GLU A 8 11.90 -5.79 26.04
CA GLU A 8 10.95 -5.64 27.13
C GLU A 8 9.94 -4.56 26.76
N VAL A 9 8.65 -4.81 27.04
CA VAL A 9 7.57 -3.82 26.84
C VAL A 9 7.00 -3.46 28.20
N ILE A 10 7.15 -2.20 28.58
CA ILE A 10 6.67 -1.67 29.87
C ILE A 10 5.42 -0.82 29.61
N TRP A 11 4.30 -1.20 30.22
CA TRP A 11 3.04 -0.45 30.16
C TRP A 11 2.80 0.31 31.44
N HIS A 12 2.50 1.60 31.34
CA HIS A 12 2.16 2.47 32.47
C HIS A 12 0.64 2.67 32.63
N LEU A 13 -0.13 2.37 31.60
CA LEU A 13 -1.59 2.45 31.56
C LEU A 13 -2.14 1.09 31.11
N PRO A 14 -3.37 0.72 31.51
CA PRO A 14 -4.05 -0.39 30.90
C PRO A 14 -4.22 -0.12 29.40
N PHE A 15 -4.23 -1.15 28.58
CA PHE A 15 -4.41 -1.01 27.13
C PHE A 15 -5.47 -1.96 26.62
N SER A 16 -6.12 -1.57 25.54
CA SER A 16 -7.06 -2.40 24.79
C SER A 16 -6.63 -2.46 23.33
N TYR A 17 -6.78 -3.62 22.73
CA TYR A 17 -6.31 -3.91 21.39
C TYR A 17 -7.47 -4.33 20.47
N LEU A 18 -7.55 -3.75 19.28
CA LEU A 18 -8.38 -4.21 18.18
C LEU A 18 -7.51 -4.91 17.16
N SER A 19 -7.73 -6.22 16.99
CA SER A 19 -7.09 -6.96 15.90
C SER A 19 -7.98 -6.96 14.65
N GLN A 20 -7.34 -6.96 13.49
CA GLN A 20 -8.02 -7.04 12.19
C GLN A 20 -8.93 -8.29 12.03
N LEU A 21 -8.69 -9.33 12.84
CA LEU A 21 -9.39 -10.63 12.76
C LEU A 21 -10.41 -10.87 13.86
N GLU A 22 -10.80 -9.85 14.63
CA GLU A 22 -11.75 -10.05 15.71
C GLU A 22 -13.15 -10.32 15.16
N ARG A 23 -13.52 -11.61 15.16
CA ARG A 23 -14.84 -12.07 14.71
C ARG A 23 -15.81 -12.08 15.88
N LEU A 24 -16.65 -11.07 15.94
CA LEU A 24 -17.83 -11.09 16.80
C LEU A 24 -18.86 -12.05 16.17
N SER A 25 -19.17 -13.17 16.83
CA SER A 25 -20.12 -14.15 16.30
C SER A 25 -21.00 -14.71 17.41
N ASN A 26 -22.27 -14.91 17.07
CA ASN A 26 -23.28 -15.59 17.91
C ASN A 26 -23.48 -15.04 19.34
N CYS A 27 -23.37 -13.72 19.52
CA CYS A 27 -23.61 -13.04 20.77
C CYS A 27 -24.61 -11.88 20.60
N THR A 28 -25.11 -11.36 21.71
CA THR A 28 -25.91 -10.13 21.73
C THR A 28 -25.04 -8.89 21.67
N LEU A 29 -25.63 -7.72 21.37
CA LEU A 29 -24.89 -6.45 21.40
C LEU A 29 -24.30 -6.17 22.79
N ALA A 30 -25.04 -6.47 23.87
CA ALA A 30 -24.58 -6.31 25.25
C ALA A 30 -23.33 -7.16 25.54
N GLU A 31 -23.32 -8.42 25.09
CA GLU A 31 -22.16 -9.32 25.22
C GLU A 31 -20.98 -8.83 24.38
N ALA A 32 -21.23 -8.41 23.16
CA ALA A 32 -20.20 -7.91 22.26
C ALA A 32 -19.52 -6.62 22.78
N LEU A 33 -20.28 -5.76 23.45
CA LEU A 33 -19.77 -4.55 24.13
C LEU A 33 -19.09 -4.85 25.47
N ASN A 34 -19.17 -6.09 25.96
CA ASN A 34 -18.68 -6.51 27.28
C ASN A 34 -19.38 -5.80 28.45
N ILE A 35 -20.69 -5.52 28.31
CA ILE A 35 -21.54 -4.85 29.30
C ILE A 35 -22.69 -5.72 29.76
N ALA A 36 -22.74 -6.99 29.39
CA ALA A 36 -23.90 -7.87 29.60
C ALA A 36 -24.34 -7.95 31.06
N ASP A 37 -23.40 -8.09 32.00
CA ASP A 37 -23.71 -8.21 33.43
C ASP A 37 -24.39 -6.94 33.97
N LEU A 38 -23.84 -5.77 33.61
CA LEU A 38 -24.43 -4.48 33.98
C LEU A 38 -25.82 -4.28 33.34
N TYR A 39 -25.94 -4.63 32.05
CA TYR A 39 -27.17 -4.51 31.31
C TYR A 39 -28.28 -5.37 31.93
N VAL A 40 -27.99 -6.61 32.30
CA VAL A 40 -28.94 -7.49 33.00
C VAL A 40 -29.36 -6.93 34.36
N SER A 41 -28.40 -6.36 35.14
CA SER A 41 -28.74 -5.72 36.42
C SER A 41 -29.68 -4.51 36.23
N PHE A 42 -29.43 -3.65 35.21
CA PHE A 42 -30.34 -2.56 34.89
C PHE A 42 -31.71 -3.04 34.46
N GLN A 43 -31.81 -4.07 33.62
CA GLN A 43 -33.11 -4.66 33.22
C GLN A 43 -33.91 -5.19 34.43
N ARG A 44 -33.24 -5.88 35.37
CA ARG A 44 -33.89 -6.36 36.59
C ARG A 44 -34.41 -5.22 37.46
N ILE A 45 -33.67 -4.12 37.56
CA ILE A 45 -34.10 -2.92 38.29
C ILE A 45 -35.33 -2.31 37.62
N GLU A 46 -35.33 -2.16 36.31
CA GLU A 46 -36.48 -1.63 35.55
C GLU A 46 -37.74 -2.52 35.72
N GLN A 47 -37.54 -3.85 35.75
CA GLN A 47 -38.63 -4.83 35.94
C GLN A 47 -39.04 -5.02 37.42
N SER A 48 -38.40 -4.27 38.34
CA SER A 48 -38.64 -4.41 39.81
C SER A 48 -38.34 -5.82 40.34
N THR A 49 -37.39 -6.54 39.72
CA THR A 49 -37.00 -7.91 40.11
C THR A 49 -35.54 -7.96 40.61
N ALA A 50 -34.90 -6.80 40.81
CA ALA A 50 -33.52 -6.67 41.18
C ALA A 50 -33.22 -7.15 42.61
N SER A 51 -32.05 -7.77 42.78
CA SER A 51 -31.45 -8.12 44.07
C SER A 51 -30.59 -6.97 44.63
N PHE A 52 -30.19 -7.06 45.91
CA PHE A 52 -29.22 -6.11 46.47
C PHE A 52 -27.90 -6.10 45.70
N GLU A 53 -27.42 -7.24 45.22
CA GLU A 53 -26.22 -7.34 44.40
C GLU A 53 -26.35 -6.60 43.07
N ASP A 54 -27.54 -6.54 42.46
CA ASP A 54 -27.77 -5.76 41.25
C ASP A 54 -27.61 -4.25 41.50
N TYR A 55 -28.12 -3.77 42.66
CA TYR A 55 -27.97 -2.36 43.07
C TYR A 55 -26.53 -2.02 43.38
N ASP A 56 -25.81 -2.87 44.12
CA ASP A 56 -24.38 -2.67 44.41
C ASP A 56 -23.55 -2.61 43.12
N ARG A 57 -23.87 -3.47 42.13
CA ARG A 57 -23.17 -3.50 40.85
C ARG A 57 -23.35 -2.21 40.03
N VAL A 58 -24.51 -1.59 40.11
CA VAL A 58 -24.83 -0.38 39.33
C VAL A 58 -24.58 0.93 40.09
N GLU A 59 -24.18 0.86 41.39
CA GLU A 59 -24.02 2.04 42.26
C GLU A 59 -23.29 3.22 41.61
N HIS A 60 -22.19 2.94 40.91
CA HIS A 60 -21.38 3.96 40.23
C HIS A 60 -21.60 4.01 38.72
N ALA A 61 -22.57 3.25 38.18
CA ALA A 61 -22.74 3.06 36.74
C ALA A 61 -24.08 3.63 36.19
N TRP A 62 -24.85 4.39 36.96
CA TRP A 62 -26.18 4.89 36.57
C TRP A 62 -26.20 5.73 35.29
N HIS A 63 -25.10 6.36 34.91
CA HIS A 63 -24.95 7.15 33.69
C HIS A 63 -24.64 6.28 32.44
N GLN A 64 -24.13 5.09 32.63
CA GLN A 64 -23.61 4.25 31.54
C GLN A 64 -24.64 3.82 30.49
N PRO A 65 -25.89 3.44 30.83
CA PRO A 65 -26.88 3.12 29.81
C PRO A 65 -27.12 4.24 28.80
N THR A 66 -27.12 5.49 29.25
CA THR A 66 -27.23 6.65 28.36
C THR A 66 -26.01 6.82 27.47
N GLU A 67 -24.82 6.53 27.99
CA GLU A 67 -23.57 6.60 27.21
C GLU A 67 -23.50 5.49 26.14
N TRP A 68 -23.92 4.25 26.49
CA TRP A 68 -23.98 3.16 25.54
C TRP A 68 -24.90 3.48 24.35
N LEU A 69 -26.13 3.97 24.66
CA LEU A 69 -27.10 4.33 23.63
C LEU A 69 -26.56 5.46 22.73
N LYS A 70 -26.03 6.55 23.31
CA LYS A 70 -25.43 7.66 22.55
C LYS A 70 -24.29 7.20 21.66
N LEU A 71 -23.45 6.27 22.14
CA LEU A 71 -22.34 5.75 21.37
C LEU A 71 -22.83 4.93 20.17
N LEU A 72 -23.79 4.02 20.40
CA LEU A 72 -24.40 3.20 19.36
C LEU A 72 -25.14 4.06 18.31
N GLU A 73 -25.92 5.05 18.75
CA GLU A 73 -26.59 6.01 17.85
C GLU A 73 -25.57 6.78 17.00
N SER A 74 -24.49 7.28 17.63
CA SER A 74 -23.43 7.98 16.90
C SER A 74 -22.75 7.12 15.85
N ALA A 75 -22.69 5.80 16.07
CA ALA A 75 -22.14 4.81 15.17
C ALA A 75 -23.15 4.29 14.12
N ASN A 76 -24.40 4.77 14.12
CA ASN A 76 -25.48 4.22 13.29
C ASN A 76 -25.65 2.71 13.48
N LEU A 77 -25.65 2.25 14.74
CA LEU A 77 -25.89 0.86 15.13
C LEU A 77 -27.25 0.71 15.79
N PRO A 78 -27.85 -0.49 15.79
CA PRO A 78 -29.06 -0.76 16.56
C PRO A 78 -28.83 -0.46 18.04
N THR A 79 -29.83 0.13 18.70
CA THR A 79 -29.79 0.50 20.12
C THR A 79 -30.37 -0.56 21.04
N ASP A 80 -31.07 -1.58 20.50
CA ASP A 80 -31.54 -2.72 21.25
C ASP A 80 -30.37 -3.67 21.57
N LEU A 81 -29.89 -3.58 22.82
CA LEU A 81 -28.75 -4.36 23.30
C LEU A 81 -28.99 -5.87 23.35
N SER A 82 -30.24 -6.32 23.25
CA SER A 82 -30.64 -7.74 23.18
C SER A 82 -30.53 -8.32 21.77
N SER A 83 -30.38 -7.47 20.74
CA SER A 83 -30.30 -7.90 19.35
C SER A 83 -29.04 -8.72 19.07
N SER A 84 -29.13 -9.68 18.13
CA SER A 84 -28.02 -10.54 17.77
C SER A 84 -27.05 -9.87 16.82
N VAL A 85 -25.75 -9.98 17.09
CA VAL A 85 -24.65 -9.50 16.23
C VAL A 85 -24.64 -10.19 14.85
N SER A 86 -25.22 -11.39 14.74
CA SER A 86 -25.30 -12.11 13.46
C SER A 86 -26.10 -11.37 12.37
N GLN A 87 -26.97 -10.44 12.75
CA GLN A 87 -27.76 -9.63 11.83
C GLN A 87 -27.01 -8.40 11.29
N LEU A 88 -25.84 -8.09 11.86
CA LEU A 88 -25.04 -6.94 11.46
C LEU A 88 -24.20 -7.22 10.23
N SER A 89 -24.04 -6.21 9.38
CA SER A 89 -23.04 -6.23 8.29
C SER A 89 -21.62 -6.23 8.85
N GLU A 90 -20.61 -6.60 8.04
CA GLU A 90 -19.20 -6.60 8.47
C GLU A 90 -18.74 -5.20 8.92
N GLY A 91 -19.14 -4.13 8.23
CA GLY A 91 -18.84 -2.76 8.66
C GLY A 91 -19.51 -2.39 9.98
N GLN A 92 -20.75 -2.87 10.23
CA GLN A 92 -21.42 -2.67 11.52
C GLN A 92 -20.76 -3.46 12.65
N LYS A 93 -20.29 -4.68 12.39
CA LYS A 93 -19.52 -5.47 13.36
C LYS A 93 -18.21 -4.78 13.73
N THR A 94 -17.50 -4.22 12.74
CA THR A 94 -16.28 -3.42 12.98
C THR A 94 -16.59 -2.21 13.86
N LYS A 95 -17.68 -1.47 13.58
CA LYS A 95 -18.11 -0.33 14.41
C LYS A 95 -18.47 -0.76 15.84
N LEU A 96 -19.14 -1.91 16.01
CA LEU A 96 -19.48 -2.43 17.33
C LEU A 96 -18.22 -2.78 18.14
N ALA A 97 -17.22 -3.42 17.50
CA ALA A 97 -15.94 -3.71 18.14
C ALA A 97 -15.20 -2.42 18.56
N LEU A 98 -15.26 -1.38 17.73
CA LEU A 98 -14.71 -0.06 18.06
C LEU A 98 -15.48 0.60 19.22
N CYS A 99 -16.81 0.53 19.24
CA CYS A 99 -17.60 1.03 20.35
C CYS A 99 -17.21 0.40 21.68
N ARG A 100 -16.97 -0.92 21.71
CA ARG A 100 -16.48 -1.61 22.91
C ARG A 100 -15.17 -1.00 23.43
N LEU A 101 -14.24 -0.64 22.55
CA LEU A 101 -12.98 -0.04 22.94
C LEU A 101 -13.15 1.41 23.42
N PHE A 102 -14.00 2.20 22.75
CA PHE A 102 -14.23 3.59 23.14
C PHE A 102 -14.99 3.74 24.47
N LEU A 103 -15.67 2.70 24.93
CA LEU A 103 -16.25 2.67 26.30
C LEU A 103 -15.16 2.57 27.37
N GLN A 104 -13.93 2.15 27.04
CA GLN A 104 -12.82 1.99 28.00
C GLN A 104 -11.97 3.27 28.04
N THR A 105 -12.53 4.34 28.58
CA THR A 105 -11.92 5.68 28.55
C THR A 105 -10.58 5.80 29.26
N GLU A 106 -10.25 4.88 30.19
CA GLU A 106 -8.97 4.85 30.92
C GLU A 106 -7.87 4.03 30.23
N HIS A 107 -8.24 3.25 29.18
CA HIS A 107 -7.32 2.38 28.47
C HIS A 107 -6.68 3.11 27.29
N TYR A 108 -5.39 2.94 27.11
CA TYR A 108 -4.71 3.31 25.87
C TYR A 108 -5.11 2.36 24.75
N LEU A 109 -5.54 2.90 23.60
CA LEU A 109 -6.06 2.07 22.51
C LEU A 109 -4.96 1.73 21.51
N LEU A 110 -4.88 0.45 21.14
CA LEU A 110 -4.06 -0.06 20.05
C LEU A 110 -4.98 -0.50 18.92
N LEU A 111 -4.98 0.25 17.82
CA LEU A 111 -5.89 0.06 16.69
C LEU A 111 -5.10 -0.35 15.45
N ASP A 112 -5.38 -1.55 14.94
CA ASP A 112 -4.73 -2.11 13.76
C ASP A 112 -5.72 -2.07 12.58
N GLU A 113 -5.48 -1.19 11.61
CA GLU A 113 -6.30 -0.92 10.43
C GLU A 113 -7.79 -0.73 10.75
N PRO A 114 -8.16 0.17 11.69
CA PRO A 114 -9.54 0.30 12.16
C PRO A 114 -10.51 0.88 11.12
N SER A 115 -9.99 1.47 10.04
CA SER A 115 -10.79 2.06 8.95
C SER A 115 -11.24 1.04 7.88
N ASN A 116 -10.73 -0.21 7.95
CA ASN A 116 -11.09 -1.24 6.99
C ASN A 116 -12.57 -1.61 7.07
N HIS A 117 -13.21 -1.81 5.91
CA HIS A 117 -14.65 -2.10 5.76
C HIS A 117 -15.59 -0.98 6.22
N LEU A 118 -15.07 0.21 6.54
CA LEU A 118 -15.88 1.38 6.89
C LEU A 118 -16.12 2.25 5.66
N ASP A 119 -17.38 2.68 5.50
CA ASP A 119 -17.76 3.69 4.52
C ASP A 119 -17.26 5.09 4.94
N HIS A 120 -17.36 6.07 4.05
CA HIS A 120 -16.87 7.43 4.27
C HIS A 120 -17.43 8.06 5.57
N ALA A 121 -18.74 7.93 5.85
CA ALA A 121 -19.36 8.48 7.05
C ALA A 121 -18.82 7.82 8.32
N SER A 122 -18.63 6.50 8.30
CA SER A 122 -18.08 5.73 9.41
C SER A 122 -16.60 6.04 9.67
N ARG A 123 -15.80 6.34 8.63
CA ARG A 123 -14.40 6.78 8.79
C ARG A 123 -14.33 8.16 9.46
N ALA A 124 -15.21 9.09 9.08
CA ALA A 124 -15.29 10.40 9.74
C ALA A 124 -15.65 10.27 11.23
N TRP A 125 -16.63 9.42 11.55
CA TRP A 125 -16.99 9.08 12.93
C TRP A 125 -15.81 8.48 13.71
N LEU A 126 -15.10 7.51 13.11
CA LEU A 126 -13.92 6.89 13.72
C LEU A 126 -12.85 7.93 14.03
N SER A 127 -12.52 8.78 13.07
CA SER A 127 -11.51 9.84 13.24
C SER A 127 -11.84 10.76 14.41
N GLN A 128 -13.11 11.16 14.51
CA GLN A 128 -13.58 12.01 15.62
C GLN A 128 -13.43 11.29 16.98
N LYS A 129 -13.78 10.02 17.06
CA LYS A 129 -13.68 9.23 18.31
C LYS A 129 -12.22 9.03 18.73
N ILE A 130 -11.32 8.74 17.78
CA ILE A 130 -9.88 8.63 18.03
C ILE A 130 -9.32 9.93 18.61
N LEU A 131 -9.63 11.08 18.01
CA LEU A 131 -9.13 12.39 18.47
C LEU A 131 -9.69 12.81 19.84
N GLN A 132 -10.86 12.33 20.21
CA GLN A 132 -11.52 12.63 21.48
C GLN A 132 -11.19 11.66 22.61
N HIS A 133 -10.47 10.56 22.31
CA HIS A 133 -10.19 9.52 23.33
C HIS A 133 -9.19 10.03 24.38
N PRO A 134 -9.56 10.05 25.67
CA PRO A 134 -8.77 10.76 26.70
C PRO A 134 -7.44 10.09 27.02
N ALA A 135 -7.37 8.76 27.03
CA ALA A 135 -6.13 8.02 27.34
C ALA A 135 -5.16 7.96 26.16
N GLY A 136 -5.56 8.42 24.98
CA GLY A 136 -4.76 8.37 23.77
C GLY A 136 -4.83 7.03 23.03
N CYS A 137 -4.23 6.99 21.84
CA CYS A 137 -4.23 5.78 21.02
C CYS A 137 -2.98 5.70 20.11
N LEU A 138 -2.61 4.47 19.78
CA LEU A 138 -1.67 4.16 18.71
C LEU A 138 -2.48 3.51 17.57
N VAL A 139 -2.43 4.13 16.39
CA VAL A 139 -3.17 3.66 15.21
C VAL A 139 -2.19 3.22 14.15
N ILE A 140 -2.34 2.00 13.67
CA ILE A 140 -1.71 1.53 12.44
C ILE A 140 -2.76 1.68 11.35
N SER A 141 -2.48 2.48 10.34
CA SER A 141 -3.42 2.73 9.24
C SER A 141 -2.73 3.16 7.96
N HIS A 142 -3.37 2.85 6.84
CA HIS A 142 -3.05 3.36 5.51
C HIS A 142 -4.06 4.40 5.02
N ASP A 143 -5.02 4.78 5.86
CA ASP A 143 -6.00 5.84 5.57
C ASP A 143 -5.38 7.22 5.78
N ARG A 144 -5.07 7.90 4.67
CA ARG A 144 -4.43 9.22 4.69
C ARG A 144 -5.30 10.30 5.34
N THR A 145 -6.62 10.18 5.21
CA THR A 145 -7.56 11.12 5.82
C THR A 145 -7.43 11.08 7.35
N LEU A 146 -7.35 9.87 7.91
CA LEU A 146 -7.11 9.67 9.34
C LEU A 146 -5.70 10.11 9.73
N LEU A 147 -4.66 9.68 9.00
CA LEU A 147 -3.26 10.00 9.31
C LEU A 147 -2.96 11.51 9.26
N ASN A 148 -3.65 12.27 8.42
CA ASN A 148 -3.50 13.73 8.35
C ASN A 148 -4.08 14.47 9.54
N GLN A 149 -4.94 13.83 10.33
CA GLN A 149 -5.51 14.42 11.55
C GLN A 149 -4.65 14.15 12.79
N ILE A 150 -3.66 13.27 12.69
CA ILE A 150 -2.79 12.86 13.80
C ILE A 150 -1.47 13.63 13.71
N SER A 151 -1.04 14.24 14.82
CA SER A 151 0.15 15.12 14.88
C SER A 151 1.48 14.40 15.10
N ASN A 152 1.48 13.09 15.35
CA ASN A 152 2.68 12.29 15.56
C ASN A 152 2.66 11.07 14.63
N THR A 153 3.63 11.00 13.73
CA THR A 153 3.76 9.92 12.77
C THR A 153 4.99 9.06 13.10
N TYR A 154 4.78 7.76 13.22
CA TYR A 154 5.84 6.76 13.36
C TYR A 154 5.94 5.96 12.06
N VAL A 155 7.14 5.88 11.51
CA VAL A 155 7.41 5.12 10.29
C VAL A 155 8.33 3.96 10.60
N LEU A 156 7.84 2.74 10.38
CA LEU A 156 8.62 1.52 10.51
C LEU A 156 9.11 1.10 9.12
N ASN A 157 10.44 0.99 8.97
CA ASN A 157 11.07 0.56 7.74
C ASN A 157 12.28 -0.34 8.04
N ASP A 158 13.03 -0.74 7.01
CA ASP A 158 14.21 -1.60 7.15
C ASP A 158 15.34 -0.99 8.02
N PHE A 159 15.29 0.31 8.31
CA PHE A 159 16.23 1.03 9.19
C PHE A 159 15.74 1.13 10.64
N GLY A 160 14.57 0.60 10.93
CA GLY A 160 13.93 0.67 12.23
C GLY A 160 12.76 1.65 12.31
N LEU A 161 12.44 2.08 13.52
CA LEU A 161 11.33 2.97 13.82
C LEU A 161 11.81 4.42 13.85
N GLN A 162 11.19 5.28 13.04
CA GLN A 162 11.47 6.72 13.00
C GLN A 162 10.25 7.48 13.47
N HIS A 163 10.44 8.52 14.28
CA HIS A 163 9.38 9.37 14.82
C HIS A 163 9.44 10.77 14.22
N PHE A 164 8.31 11.23 13.71
CA PHE A 164 8.10 12.57 13.15
C PHE A 164 6.99 13.28 13.94
N ARG A 165 7.27 14.47 14.44
CA ARG A 165 6.29 15.32 15.14
C ARG A 165 5.50 16.15 14.13
N CYS A 166 4.85 15.48 13.21
CA CYS A 166 4.06 16.11 12.16
C CYS A 166 2.99 15.11 11.66
N ASN A 167 2.01 15.62 10.93
CA ASN A 167 1.02 14.78 10.27
C ASN A 167 1.60 14.07 9.02
N TYR A 168 0.81 13.19 8.42
CA TYR A 168 1.26 12.41 7.27
C TYR A 168 1.60 13.28 6.04
N ALA A 169 0.83 14.33 5.75
CA ALA A 169 1.08 15.21 4.60
C ALA A 169 2.41 15.98 4.74
N GLU A 170 2.70 16.47 5.94
CA GLU A 170 3.98 17.13 6.25
C GLU A 170 5.13 16.14 6.17
N TYR A 171 4.97 14.91 6.71
CA TYR A 171 5.95 13.84 6.58
C TYR A 171 6.23 13.52 5.11
N GLN A 172 5.20 13.39 4.28
CA GLN A 172 5.36 13.13 2.85
C GLN A 172 6.14 14.26 2.16
N SER A 173 5.81 15.51 2.44
CA SER A 173 6.52 16.66 1.89
C SER A 173 8.00 16.66 2.28
N HIS A 174 8.31 16.39 3.55
CA HIS A 174 9.70 16.24 4.02
C HIS A 174 10.45 15.11 3.32
N THR A 175 9.79 13.97 3.13
CA THR A 175 10.38 12.80 2.46
C THR A 175 10.65 13.10 0.99
N GLU A 176 9.74 13.77 0.29
CA GLU A 176 9.93 14.20 -1.11
C GLU A 176 11.07 15.20 -1.26
N GLN A 177 11.16 16.19 -0.38
CA GLN A 177 12.27 17.15 -0.37
C GLN A 177 13.62 16.45 -0.12
N HIS A 178 13.68 15.56 0.86
CA HIS A 178 14.87 14.77 1.14
C HIS A 178 15.30 13.90 -0.05
N GLN A 179 14.32 13.28 -0.71
CA GLN A 179 14.55 12.48 -1.92
C GLN A 179 15.10 13.32 -3.08
N GLN A 180 14.53 14.52 -3.32
CA GLN A 180 15.03 15.45 -4.34
C GLN A 180 16.45 15.91 -4.04
N ALA A 181 16.73 16.25 -2.77
CA ALA A 181 18.08 16.63 -2.33
C ALA A 181 19.11 15.49 -2.55
N LEU A 182 18.74 14.25 -2.19
CA LEU A 182 19.58 13.07 -2.45
C LEU A 182 19.83 12.85 -3.95
N GLN A 183 18.82 12.99 -4.79
CA GLN A 183 18.95 12.88 -6.25
C GLN A 183 19.89 13.94 -6.82
N HIS A 184 19.76 15.17 -6.35
CA HIS A 184 20.65 16.27 -6.75
C HIS A 184 22.10 15.98 -6.34
N ASN A 185 22.33 15.58 -5.09
CA ASN A 185 23.67 15.24 -4.58
C ASN A 185 24.30 14.09 -5.36
N ILE A 186 23.55 13.01 -5.65
CA ILE A 186 24.02 11.90 -6.47
C ILE A 186 24.38 12.35 -7.88
N SER A 187 23.58 13.23 -8.47
CA SER A 187 23.85 13.76 -9.81
C SER A 187 25.12 14.62 -9.86
N GLN A 188 25.34 15.42 -8.82
CA GLN A 188 26.53 16.24 -8.65
C GLN A 188 27.77 15.36 -8.47
N GLU A 189 27.75 14.40 -7.55
CA GLU A 189 28.88 13.49 -7.31
C GLU A 189 29.25 12.67 -8.55
N LYS A 190 28.25 12.23 -9.33
CA LYS A 190 28.52 11.57 -10.62
C LYS A 190 29.25 12.48 -11.59
N ARG A 191 28.93 13.77 -11.65
CA ARG A 191 29.61 14.75 -12.50
C ARG A 191 31.06 14.98 -12.01
N GLU A 192 31.24 15.14 -10.70
CA GLU A 192 32.56 15.32 -10.09
C GLU A 192 33.46 14.10 -10.33
N LEU A 193 32.93 12.89 -10.14
CA LEU A 193 33.67 11.64 -10.42
C LEU A 193 34.05 11.52 -11.89
N LYS A 194 33.19 11.93 -12.81
CA LYS A 194 33.51 11.96 -14.25
C LYS A 194 34.59 12.98 -14.58
N GLN A 195 34.56 14.17 -13.98
CA GLN A 195 35.59 15.19 -14.12
C GLN A 195 36.94 14.72 -13.57
N LEU A 196 36.95 14.10 -12.39
CA LEU A 196 38.14 13.53 -11.77
C LEU A 196 38.77 12.44 -12.69
N GLN A 197 37.95 11.58 -13.27
CA GLN A 197 38.42 10.57 -14.23
C GLN A 197 39.02 11.20 -15.50
N ALA A 198 38.42 12.25 -16.02
CA ALA A 198 38.94 12.97 -17.19
C ALA A 198 40.28 13.65 -16.89
N GLN A 199 40.41 14.31 -15.73
CA GLN A 199 41.66 14.91 -15.27
C GLN A 199 42.78 13.88 -15.08
N GLN A 200 42.45 12.74 -14.45
CA GLN A 200 43.40 11.63 -14.29
C GLN A 200 43.85 11.07 -15.65
N HIS A 201 42.94 10.92 -16.59
CA HIS A 201 43.27 10.47 -17.94
C HIS A 201 44.23 11.45 -18.64
N GLU A 202 43.94 12.75 -18.58
CA GLU A 202 44.78 13.78 -19.15
C GLU A 202 46.21 13.82 -18.52
N GLN A 203 46.29 13.70 -17.18
CA GLN A 203 47.57 13.61 -16.48
C GLN A 203 48.37 12.38 -16.90
N ARG A 204 47.73 11.21 -17.04
CA ARG A 204 48.39 9.99 -17.55
C ARG A 204 48.91 10.17 -18.96
N MET A 205 48.13 10.78 -19.85
CA MET A 205 48.55 11.06 -21.22
C MET A 205 49.74 12.04 -21.27
N LYS A 206 49.72 13.10 -20.42
CA LYS A 206 50.85 14.02 -20.27
C LYS A 206 52.11 13.32 -19.74
N ALA A 207 51.96 12.44 -18.74
CA ALA A 207 53.04 11.64 -18.17
C ALA A 207 53.64 10.67 -19.22
N GLN A 208 52.81 9.99 -20.01
CA GLN A 208 53.27 9.11 -21.09
C GLN A 208 54.01 9.87 -22.18
N LYS A 209 53.53 11.08 -22.58
CA LYS A 209 54.24 11.93 -23.54
C LYS A 209 55.65 12.35 -23.02
N ARG A 210 55.73 12.76 -21.72
CA ARG A 210 57.02 13.11 -21.09
C ARG A 210 57.97 11.90 -21.03
N GLN A 211 57.45 10.70 -20.73
CA GLN A 211 58.24 9.47 -20.70
C GLN A 211 58.78 9.11 -22.09
N LYS A 212 57.97 9.21 -23.15
CA LYS A 212 58.40 9.00 -24.53
C LYS A 212 59.42 10.03 -24.96
N SER A 213 59.27 11.29 -24.58
CA SER A 213 60.31 12.36 -24.89
C SER A 213 61.62 12.12 -24.12
N GLY A 214 61.52 11.67 -22.84
CA GLY A 214 62.73 11.30 -22.07
C GLY A 214 63.48 10.08 -22.65
N GLN A 215 62.71 9.09 -23.18
CA GLN A 215 63.37 7.96 -23.92
C GLN A 215 64.06 8.39 -25.18
N LYS A 216 63.51 9.35 -25.96
CA LYS A 216 64.14 9.91 -27.13
C LYS A 216 65.44 10.69 -26.78
N LEU A 217 65.46 11.49 -25.71
CA LEU A 217 66.64 12.20 -25.21
C LEU A 217 67.74 11.23 -24.73
N ARG A 218 67.36 10.09 -24.17
CA ARG A 218 68.30 9.05 -23.75
C ARG A 218 68.99 8.35 -24.94
N SER A 219 68.25 8.16 -26.05
CA SER A 219 68.82 7.57 -27.28
C SER A 219 69.70 8.53 -28.07
N SER A 220 69.59 9.86 -27.85
CA SER A 220 70.38 10.88 -28.52
C SER A 220 71.74 11.16 -27.86
N GLY A 221 72.05 10.55 -26.69
CA GLY A 221 73.43 10.61 -26.09
C GLY A 221 73.86 11.94 -25.51
N SER A 222 72.97 12.95 -25.41
CA SER A 222 73.33 14.34 -25.08
C SER A 222 73.53 14.67 -23.60
N GLN A 223 73.29 13.72 -22.68
CA GLN A 223 73.44 13.91 -21.20
C GLN A 223 73.94 12.63 -20.50
N ALA A 224 74.65 12.83 -19.33
CA ALA A 224 75.15 11.72 -18.55
C ALA A 224 74.08 10.74 -18.13
N LYS A 225 74.18 9.47 -18.48
CA LYS A 225 73.22 8.39 -18.29
C LYS A 225 72.79 8.24 -16.85
N ILE A 226 73.67 8.43 -15.88
CA ILE A 226 73.45 8.32 -14.43
C ILE A 226 72.47 9.39 -13.93
N LEU A 227 72.53 10.62 -14.40
CA LEU A 227 71.61 11.72 -14.01
C LEU A 227 70.22 11.53 -14.57
N LEU A 228 70.11 10.94 -15.74
CA LEU A 228 68.80 10.59 -16.34
C LEU A 228 68.13 9.42 -15.64
N ASP A 229 68.88 8.43 -15.15
CA ASP A 229 68.37 7.30 -14.42
C ASP A 229 67.87 7.70 -13.00
N PHE A 230 68.61 8.58 -12.28
CA PHE A 230 68.22 9.14 -11.01
C PHE A 230 66.91 10.00 -11.10
N LYS A 231 66.83 10.83 -12.15
CA LYS A 231 65.58 11.61 -12.42
C LYS A 231 64.38 10.72 -12.77
N LYS A 232 64.61 9.62 -13.49
CA LYS A 232 63.60 8.64 -13.84
C LYS A 232 63.07 7.90 -12.61
N GLU A 233 63.95 7.47 -11.72
CA GLU A 233 63.60 6.73 -10.50
C GLU A 233 62.79 7.60 -9.54
N ARG A 234 63.21 8.85 -9.31
CA ARG A 234 62.49 9.83 -8.49
C ARG A 234 61.13 10.21 -9.09
N ALA A 235 61.03 10.36 -10.39
CA ALA A 235 59.77 10.63 -11.09
C ALA A 235 58.83 9.39 -11.03
N SER A 236 59.38 8.18 -11.11
CA SER A 236 58.60 6.94 -10.99
C SER A 236 58.01 6.75 -9.58
N GLN A 237 58.79 7.01 -8.53
CA GLN A 237 58.34 6.93 -7.15
C GLN A 237 57.26 7.98 -6.85
N THR A 238 57.42 9.21 -7.32
CA THR A 238 56.41 10.28 -7.15
C THR A 238 55.12 9.97 -7.92
N LEU A 239 55.21 9.43 -9.13
CA LEU A 239 54.08 9.03 -9.95
C LEU A 239 53.30 7.84 -9.34
N SER A 240 54.00 6.87 -8.75
CA SER A 240 53.38 5.73 -8.09
C SER A 240 52.59 6.14 -6.82
N GLY A 241 53.16 7.06 -6.01
CA GLY A 241 52.47 7.61 -4.82
C GLY A 241 51.21 8.41 -5.18
N VAL A 242 51.32 9.29 -6.18
CA VAL A 242 50.16 10.08 -6.68
C VAL A 242 49.09 9.16 -7.28
N ALA A 243 49.49 8.15 -8.05
CA ALA A 243 48.54 7.19 -8.63
C ALA A 243 47.82 6.38 -7.54
N GLN A 244 48.50 5.97 -6.47
CA GLN A 244 47.90 5.24 -5.36
C GLN A 244 46.95 6.11 -4.55
N GLN A 245 47.30 7.37 -4.31
CA GLN A 245 46.39 8.32 -3.65
C GLN A 245 45.14 8.59 -4.49
N GLN A 246 45.29 8.78 -5.79
CA GLN A 246 44.16 8.97 -6.71
C GLN A 246 43.25 7.75 -6.78
N LEU A 247 43.79 6.54 -6.71
CA LEU A 247 43.01 5.30 -6.68
C LEU A 247 42.16 5.24 -5.43
N ARG A 248 42.76 5.50 -4.26
CA ARG A 248 42.01 5.52 -2.99
C ARG A 248 40.89 6.56 -2.97
N GLN A 249 41.14 7.77 -3.48
CA GLN A 249 40.11 8.82 -3.57
C GLN A 249 38.95 8.39 -4.48
N LYS A 250 39.27 7.73 -5.60
CA LYS A 250 38.26 7.21 -6.52
C LYS A 250 37.40 6.10 -5.87
N GLU A 251 38.03 5.17 -5.19
CA GLU A 251 37.35 4.09 -4.48
C GLU A 251 36.43 4.64 -3.40
N GLN A 252 36.90 5.57 -2.58
CA GLN A 252 36.06 6.24 -1.56
C GLN A 252 34.86 6.96 -2.17
N ALA A 253 35.08 7.76 -3.22
CA ALA A 253 33.99 8.46 -3.91
C ALA A 253 32.97 7.49 -4.56
N GLN A 254 33.43 6.34 -5.06
CA GLN A 254 32.53 5.30 -5.58
C GLN A 254 31.72 4.61 -4.49
N ASP A 255 32.31 4.35 -3.34
CA ASP A 255 31.62 3.73 -2.21
C ASP A 255 30.58 4.69 -1.60
N GLU A 256 30.92 5.97 -1.44
CA GLU A 256 29.97 7.01 -0.99
C GLU A 256 28.79 7.15 -1.97
N LEU A 257 29.07 7.20 -3.27
CA LEU A 257 28.06 7.26 -4.30
C LEU A 257 27.14 6.03 -4.26
N LYS A 258 27.70 4.83 -4.08
CA LYS A 258 26.96 3.57 -3.97
C LYS A 258 26.05 3.57 -2.76
N ASN A 259 26.55 4.03 -1.60
CA ASN A 259 25.76 4.12 -0.38
C ASN A 259 24.59 5.09 -0.55
N LYS A 260 24.80 6.28 -1.11
CA LYS A 260 23.74 7.24 -1.40
C LYS A 260 22.71 6.72 -2.42
N GLN A 261 23.17 5.99 -3.44
CA GLN A 261 22.26 5.34 -4.39
C GLN A 261 21.41 4.26 -3.73
N GLN A 262 21.96 3.46 -2.83
CA GLN A 262 21.22 2.48 -2.06
C GLN A 262 20.15 3.14 -1.17
N GLN A 263 20.52 4.24 -0.48
CA GLN A 263 19.57 5.02 0.31
C GLN A 263 18.42 5.58 -0.56
N LEU A 264 18.77 6.14 -1.73
CA LEU A 264 17.76 6.66 -2.65
C LEU A 264 16.84 5.55 -3.18
N GLU A 265 17.36 4.38 -3.53
CA GLU A 265 16.54 3.26 -4.00
C GLU A 265 15.53 2.78 -2.96
N GLN A 266 15.84 2.92 -1.68
CA GLN A 266 14.97 2.52 -0.58
C GLN A 266 13.86 3.54 -0.31
N ILE A 267 14.16 4.84 -0.43
CA ILE A 267 13.21 5.93 -0.18
C ILE A 267 12.33 6.20 -1.41
N LYS A 268 12.84 5.92 -2.61
CA LYS A 268 12.14 6.23 -3.86
C LYS A 268 10.90 5.34 -4.01
N PRO A 269 9.69 5.93 -4.24
CA PRO A 269 8.53 5.14 -4.57
C PRO A 269 8.80 4.27 -5.81
N GLN A 270 8.25 3.07 -5.80
CA GLN A 270 8.41 2.16 -6.93
C GLN A 270 7.65 2.75 -8.11
N LYS A 271 8.34 3.00 -9.21
CA LYS A 271 7.73 3.30 -10.49
C LYS A 271 7.98 2.10 -11.40
N PHE A 272 6.94 1.64 -12.01
CA PHE A 272 7.00 0.57 -12.99
C PHE A 272 6.20 1.01 -14.22
N ASP A 273 6.82 0.90 -15.39
CA ASP A 273 6.15 1.21 -16.65
C ASP A 273 5.35 -0.01 -17.09
N PHE A 274 4.05 0.02 -16.85
CA PHE A 274 3.13 -1.01 -17.33
C PHE A 274 2.86 -0.80 -18.81
N HIS A 275 3.13 -1.82 -19.62
CA HIS A 275 2.87 -1.77 -21.05
C HIS A 275 1.56 -2.48 -21.35
N PHE A 276 0.48 -1.73 -21.32
CA PHE A 276 -0.85 -2.23 -21.67
C PHE A 276 -1.14 -1.96 -23.15
N GLN A 277 -1.55 -2.98 -23.87
CA GLN A 277 -1.88 -2.86 -25.30
C GLN A 277 -3.28 -3.45 -25.55
N PRO A 278 -4.35 -2.70 -25.28
CA PRO A 278 -5.69 -3.16 -25.61
C PRO A 278 -5.82 -3.33 -27.11
N LYS A 279 -6.56 -4.35 -27.52
CA LYS A 279 -6.75 -4.72 -28.91
C LYS A 279 -7.99 -4.08 -29.52
N GLN A 280 -9.03 -3.91 -28.71
CA GLN A 280 -10.33 -3.45 -29.15
C GLN A 280 -10.44 -1.94 -29.13
N THR A 281 -11.17 -1.38 -30.07
CA THR A 281 -11.52 0.03 -30.16
C THR A 281 -13.04 0.18 -30.22
N GLY A 282 -13.56 1.33 -29.80
CA GLY A 282 -14.99 1.58 -29.75
C GLY A 282 -15.65 1.04 -28.48
N GLU A 283 -16.87 0.56 -28.58
CA GLU A 283 -17.64 0.06 -27.43
C GLU A 283 -17.13 -1.29 -26.98
N ILE A 284 -16.71 -1.38 -25.71
CA ILE A 284 -16.16 -2.58 -25.08
C ILE A 284 -17.21 -3.32 -24.27
N LEU A 285 -18.13 -2.57 -23.65
CA LEU A 285 -19.17 -3.13 -22.78
C LEU A 285 -20.50 -2.41 -23.01
N ARG A 286 -21.58 -3.16 -23.13
CA ARG A 286 -22.94 -2.64 -23.07
C ARG A 286 -23.80 -3.49 -22.17
N LEU A 287 -24.45 -2.88 -21.22
CA LEU A 287 -25.49 -3.44 -20.38
C LEU A 287 -26.84 -2.89 -20.86
N LYS A 288 -27.81 -3.76 -21.07
CA LYS A 288 -29.15 -3.39 -21.50
C LYS A 288 -30.17 -4.03 -20.56
N GLU A 289 -30.82 -3.20 -19.75
CA GLU A 289 -31.88 -3.59 -18.80
C GLU A 289 -31.48 -4.78 -17.92
N VAL A 290 -30.23 -4.82 -17.45
CA VAL A 290 -29.71 -5.93 -16.64
C VAL A 290 -30.29 -5.85 -15.23
N VAL A 291 -30.95 -6.91 -14.82
CA VAL A 291 -31.44 -7.14 -13.45
C VAL A 291 -30.61 -8.24 -12.82
N LEU A 292 -30.05 -7.93 -11.65
CA LEU A 292 -29.24 -8.89 -10.89
C LEU A 292 -30.11 -9.75 -9.99
N ALA A 293 -29.80 -11.05 -9.92
CA ALA A 293 -30.51 -12.00 -9.06
C ALA A 293 -30.34 -11.61 -7.57
N ALA A 294 -31.41 -11.79 -6.79
CA ALA A 294 -31.46 -11.53 -5.35
C ALA A 294 -31.28 -10.07 -4.91
N LEU A 295 -31.32 -9.11 -5.83
CA LEU A 295 -31.25 -7.69 -5.52
C LEU A 295 -32.48 -6.96 -6.07
N SER A 296 -33.13 -6.16 -5.22
CA SER A 296 -34.26 -5.31 -5.62
C SER A 296 -33.73 -3.99 -6.19
N ILE A 297 -33.03 -4.07 -7.33
CA ILE A 297 -32.42 -2.90 -7.99
C ILE A 297 -33.15 -2.69 -9.32
N SER A 298 -33.32 -1.42 -9.70
CA SER A 298 -33.84 -1.06 -11.04
C SER A 298 -32.95 -1.62 -12.15
N PRO A 299 -33.49 -1.91 -13.36
CA PRO A 299 -32.73 -2.40 -14.47
C PRO A 299 -31.52 -1.48 -14.81
N ILE A 300 -30.36 -2.06 -14.96
CA ILE A 300 -29.09 -1.35 -15.19
C ILE A 300 -28.84 -1.27 -16.69
N SER A 301 -28.62 -0.05 -17.21
CA SER A 301 -28.27 0.17 -18.61
C SER A 301 -27.17 1.22 -18.72
N PHE A 302 -26.01 0.84 -19.26
CA PHE A 302 -24.94 1.76 -19.66
C PHE A 302 -24.03 1.12 -20.71
N ALA A 303 -23.23 1.95 -21.37
CA ALA A 303 -22.19 1.52 -22.29
C ALA A 303 -20.84 2.11 -21.88
N LEU A 304 -19.76 1.38 -22.18
CA LEU A 304 -18.39 1.79 -21.88
C LEU A 304 -17.51 1.58 -23.12
N HIS A 305 -16.74 2.60 -23.48
CA HIS A 305 -15.85 2.57 -24.64
C HIS A 305 -14.39 2.32 -24.23
N SER A 306 -13.60 1.89 -25.20
CA SER A 306 -12.16 1.72 -25.01
C SER A 306 -11.51 3.01 -24.51
N GLY A 307 -10.70 2.92 -23.45
CA GLY A 307 -10.06 4.05 -22.81
C GLY A 307 -10.92 4.79 -21.79
N GLU A 308 -12.22 4.51 -21.70
CA GLU A 308 -13.07 5.09 -20.67
C GLU A 308 -12.85 4.41 -19.33
N LYS A 309 -12.82 5.22 -18.28
CA LYS A 309 -12.65 4.77 -16.90
C LYS A 309 -13.76 5.33 -16.04
N ILE A 310 -14.50 4.46 -15.36
CA ILE A 310 -15.63 4.84 -14.51
C ILE A 310 -15.47 4.29 -13.10
N GLN A 311 -15.92 5.08 -12.13
CA GLN A 311 -16.13 4.62 -10.76
C GLN A 311 -17.57 4.10 -10.63
N LEU A 312 -17.75 2.88 -10.12
CA LEU A 312 -19.05 2.33 -9.78
C LEU A 312 -19.37 2.67 -8.33
N ARG A 313 -20.35 3.56 -8.09
CA ARG A 313 -20.76 4.02 -6.77
C ARG A 313 -22.02 3.30 -6.29
N GLY A 314 -22.23 3.31 -4.98
CA GLY A 314 -23.42 2.76 -4.33
C GLY A 314 -23.14 2.36 -2.89
N GLN A 315 -24.18 2.24 -2.07
CA GLN A 315 -24.05 1.81 -0.67
C GLN A 315 -23.51 0.38 -0.55
N ASN A 316 -23.03 0.01 0.65
CA ASN A 316 -22.64 -1.37 0.90
C ASN A 316 -23.87 -2.29 0.75
N GLY A 317 -23.67 -3.41 0.05
CA GLY A 317 -24.77 -4.32 -0.28
C GLY A 317 -25.60 -3.93 -1.51
N SER A 318 -25.32 -2.81 -2.20
CA SER A 318 -26.04 -2.40 -3.42
C SER A 318 -25.77 -3.26 -4.66
N GLY A 319 -24.91 -4.28 -4.56
CA GLY A 319 -24.67 -5.21 -5.65
C GLY A 319 -23.50 -4.85 -6.58
N LYS A 320 -22.61 -3.93 -6.18
CA LYS A 320 -21.41 -3.54 -6.96
C LYS A 320 -20.57 -4.75 -7.38
N SER A 321 -20.13 -5.55 -6.42
CA SER A 321 -19.34 -6.77 -6.68
C SER A 321 -20.11 -7.81 -7.48
N THR A 322 -21.44 -7.92 -7.26
CA THR A 322 -22.31 -8.81 -8.04
C THR A 322 -22.37 -8.39 -9.49
N LEU A 323 -22.46 -7.08 -9.77
CA LEU A 323 -22.44 -6.54 -11.12
C LEU A 323 -21.11 -6.80 -11.82
N LEU A 324 -19.98 -6.57 -11.13
CA LEU A 324 -18.65 -6.85 -11.72
C LEU A 324 -18.50 -8.35 -12.06
N ARG A 325 -18.95 -9.25 -11.20
CA ARG A 325 -18.95 -10.71 -11.47
C ARG A 325 -19.91 -11.09 -12.61
N ALA A 326 -21.07 -10.42 -12.68
CA ALA A 326 -22.01 -10.61 -13.79
C ALA A 326 -21.37 -10.20 -15.14
N ILE A 327 -20.65 -9.08 -15.19
CA ILE A 327 -19.90 -8.64 -16.36
C ILE A 327 -18.76 -9.62 -16.70
N GLN A 328 -18.06 -10.15 -15.69
CA GLN A 328 -16.94 -11.07 -15.91
C GLN A 328 -17.41 -12.41 -16.49
N ASN A 329 -18.43 -13.04 -15.90
CA ASN A 329 -18.78 -14.46 -16.14
C ASN A 329 -20.24 -14.66 -16.54
N HIS A 330 -21.03 -13.61 -16.79
CA HIS A 330 -22.48 -13.69 -17.01
C HIS A 330 -23.24 -14.39 -15.87
N SER A 331 -22.65 -14.43 -14.66
CA SER A 331 -23.28 -15.02 -13.46
C SER A 331 -24.21 -14.03 -12.79
N HIS A 332 -25.20 -14.53 -12.03
CA HIS A 332 -26.12 -13.71 -11.25
C HIS A 332 -27.04 -12.75 -12.05
N VAL A 333 -27.17 -12.92 -13.35
CA VAL A 333 -28.12 -12.15 -14.17
C VAL A 333 -29.48 -12.84 -14.15
N GLN A 334 -30.53 -12.10 -13.77
CA GLN A 334 -31.91 -12.57 -13.80
C GLN A 334 -32.59 -12.25 -15.15
N SER A 335 -32.37 -11.07 -15.70
CA SER A 335 -32.85 -10.62 -16.99
C SER A 335 -31.98 -9.52 -17.58
N GLY A 336 -32.16 -9.21 -18.87
CA GLY A 336 -31.36 -8.24 -19.61
C GLY A 336 -30.14 -8.86 -20.29
N ASP A 337 -29.44 -8.04 -21.06
CA ASP A 337 -28.32 -8.48 -21.90
C ASP A 337 -27.01 -7.80 -21.50
N ILE A 338 -25.92 -8.57 -21.46
CA ILE A 338 -24.56 -8.08 -21.30
C ILE A 338 -23.77 -8.39 -22.55
N PHE A 339 -23.40 -7.35 -23.28
CA PHE A 339 -22.51 -7.45 -24.45
C PHE A 339 -21.11 -7.00 -24.03
N LYS A 340 -20.12 -7.89 -24.16
CA LYS A 340 -18.73 -7.63 -23.80
C LYS A 340 -17.83 -8.01 -24.98
N LEU A 341 -16.99 -7.07 -25.42
CA LEU A 341 -16.03 -7.28 -26.49
C LEU A 341 -14.61 -7.34 -25.90
N GLY A 342 -13.82 -8.32 -26.35
CA GLY A 342 -12.44 -8.50 -25.91
C GLY A 342 -12.28 -9.22 -24.59
N ALA A 343 -11.04 -9.25 -24.09
CA ALA A 343 -10.68 -9.92 -22.85
C ALA A 343 -10.88 -9.00 -21.64
N SER A 344 -11.50 -9.54 -20.60
CA SER A 344 -11.66 -8.84 -19.32
C SER A 344 -10.94 -9.58 -18.20
N LEU A 345 -10.34 -8.82 -17.27
CA LEU A 345 -9.79 -9.36 -16.04
C LEU A 345 -10.45 -8.71 -14.83
N TYR A 346 -10.70 -9.53 -13.83
CA TYR A 346 -11.28 -9.13 -12.55
C TYR A 346 -10.21 -9.21 -11.46
N LEU A 347 -10.04 -8.12 -10.75
CA LEU A 347 -9.13 -8.00 -9.62
C LEU A 347 -9.93 -7.55 -8.40
N ASP A 348 -10.00 -8.43 -7.41
CA ASP A 348 -10.63 -8.19 -6.13
C ASP A 348 -9.59 -7.98 -5.02
N GLN A 349 -10.07 -7.65 -3.84
CA GLN A 349 -9.25 -7.45 -2.64
C GLN A 349 -8.40 -8.68 -2.25
N ASN A 350 -8.80 -9.89 -2.66
CA ASN A 350 -8.09 -11.14 -2.36
C ASN A 350 -7.17 -11.59 -3.49
N PHE A 351 -7.05 -10.80 -4.56
CA PHE A 351 -6.27 -11.14 -5.75
C PHE A 351 -6.60 -12.53 -6.32
N SER A 352 -7.90 -12.86 -6.42
CA SER A 352 -8.39 -14.16 -6.91
C SER A 352 -7.91 -14.51 -8.33
N LEU A 353 -7.36 -13.53 -9.07
CA LEU A 353 -6.63 -13.73 -10.31
C LEU A 353 -5.41 -14.64 -10.15
N LEU A 354 -4.78 -14.63 -8.97
CA LEU A 354 -3.57 -15.39 -8.66
C LEU A 354 -3.91 -16.73 -8.02
N ASN A 355 -3.17 -17.77 -8.39
CA ASN A 355 -3.24 -19.05 -7.67
C ASN A 355 -2.36 -18.96 -6.40
N PRO A 356 -2.93 -19.03 -5.19
CA PRO A 356 -2.21 -18.85 -3.94
C PRO A 356 -1.15 -19.92 -3.66
N GLU A 357 -1.31 -21.13 -4.19
CA GLU A 357 -0.39 -22.26 -3.99
C GLU A 357 0.84 -22.19 -4.90
N LEU A 358 0.76 -21.45 -6.00
CA LEU A 358 1.85 -21.28 -6.94
C LEU A 358 2.71 -20.07 -6.59
N ASN A 359 3.97 -20.10 -7.00
CA ASN A 359 4.86 -18.94 -6.85
C ASN A 359 4.61 -17.90 -7.95
N ALA A 360 5.23 -16.70 -7.78
CA ALA A 360 5.04 -15.58 -8.68
C ALA A 360 5.43 -15.89 -10.14
N VAL A 361 6.49 -16.66 -10.36
CA VAL A 361 6.95 -17.04 -11.71
C VAL A 361 5.92 -17.91 -12.41
N HIS A 362 5.39 -18.93 -11.71
CA HIS A 362 4.38 -19.81 -12.29
C HIS A 362 3.06 -19.08 -12.55
N ASN A 363 2.64 -18.15 -11.69
CA ASN A 363 1.45 -17.34 -11.94
C ASN A 363 1.58 -16.49 -13.22
N LEU A 364 2.74 -15.87 -13.46
CA LEU A 364 3.02 -15.18 -14.72
C LEU A 364 2.93 -16.10 -15.93
N GLN A 365 3.47 -17.31 -15.83
CA GLN A 365 3.46 -18.31 -16.92
C GLN A 365 2.07 -18.90 -17.18
N LEU A 366 1.16 -18.92 -16.19
CA LEU A 366 -0.24 -19.32 -16.41
C LEU A 366 -0.95 -18.37 -17.39
N LEU A 367 -0.70 -17.07 -17.29
CA LEU A 367 -1.32 -16.05 -18.16
C LEU A 367 -0.53 -15.83 -19.46
N ASN A 368 0.75 -16.14 -19.46
CA ASN A 368 1.60 -16.11 -20.66
C ASN A 368 2.61 -17.25 -20.67
N PRO A 369 2.25 -18.40 -21.23
CA PRO A 369 3.14 -19.59 -21.31
C PRO A 369 4.42 -19.38 -22.13
N CYS A 370 4.48 -18.32 -22.94
CA CYS A 370 5.67 -18.01 -23.75
C CYS A 370 6.80 -17.37 -22.95
N LEU A 371 6.54 -16.91 -21.72
CA LEU A 371 7.55 -16.26 -20.89
C LEU A 371 8.55 -17.29 -20.34
N SER A 372 9.82 -17.03 -20.54
CA SER A 372 10.90 -17.79 -19.90
C SER A 372 11.02 -17.46 -18.41
N ASN A 373 11.57 -18.38 -17.61
CA ASN A 373 11.86 -18.14 -16.19
C ASN A 373 12.77 -16.92 -15.97
N GLY A 374 13.70 -16.66 -16.90
CA GLY A 374 14.61 -15.52 -16.83
C GLY A 374 13.87 -14.19 -17.00
N GLU A 375 12.98 -14.10 -17.98
CA GLU A 375 12.15 -12.91 -18.21
C GLU A 375 11.21 -12.65 -17.04
N CYS A 376 10.51 -13.65 -16.54
CA CYS A 376 9.66 -13.54 -15.36
C CYS A 376 10.43 -12.99 -14.15
N ARG A 377 11.61 -13.53 -13.85
CA ARG A 377 12.45 -13.08 -12.74
C ARG A 377 12.98 -11.66 -12.94
N ASN A 378 13.31 -11.26 -14.17
CA ASN A 378 13.72 -9.90 -14.47
C ASN A 378 12.60 -8.89 -14.22
N GLN A 379 11.37 -9.19 -14.66
CA GLN A 379 10.20 -8.34 -14.43
C GLN A 379 9.85 -8.24 -12.93
N LEU A 380 9.82 -9.37 -12.23
CA LEU A 380 9.62 -9.41 -10.78
C LEU A 380 10.71 -8.63 -10.03
N GLY A 381 11.97 -8.73 -10.49
CA GLY A 381 13.10 -8.00 -9.91
C GLY A 381 12.98 -6.48 -10.01
N GLN A 382 12.36 -5.95 -11.07
CA GLN A 382 12.06 -4.52 -11.22
C GLN A 382 11.05 -4.03 -10.17
N LEU A 383 10.09 -4.89 -9.77
CA LEU A 383 9.12 -4.64 -8.69
C LEU A 383 9.65 -5.04 -7.29
N ARG A 384 10.97 -5.25 -7.15
CA ARG A 384 11.65 -5.65 -5.90
C ARG A 384 11.23 -7.01 -5.33
N ILE A 385 10.56 -7.86 -6.11
CA ILE A 385 10.31 -9.25 -5.76
C ILE A 385 11.52 -10.07 -6.22
N ARG A 386 12.54 -10.17 -5.37
CA ARG A 386 13.86 -10.71 -5.72
C ARG A 386 14.16 -12.01 -4.97
N ARG A 387 15.07 -12.82 -5.54
CA ARG A 387 15.62 -14.05 -4.94
C ARG A 387 14.52 -15.02 -4.50
N ASP A 388 14.55 -15.41 -3.21
CA ASP A 388 13.67 -16.41 -2.63
C ASP A 388 12.21 -15.98 -2.62
N LYS A 389 11.91 -14.68 -2.50
CA LYS A 389 10.53 -14.16 -2.56
C LYS A 389 9.81 -14.49 -3.86
N ALA A 390 10.51 -14.50 -5.00
CA ALA A 390 9.90 -14.86 -6.29
C ALA A 390 9.53 -16.36 -6.39
N LEU A 391 10.06 -17.19 -5.50
CA LEU A 391 9.85 -18.64 -5.45
C LEU A 391 8.88 -19.07 -4.34
N LEU A 392 8.49 -18.16 -3.45
CA LEU A 392 7.49 -18.42 -2.42
C LEU A 392 6.10 -18.54 -3.05
N PRO A 393 5.21 -19.39 -2.50
CA PRO A 393 3.79 -19.36 -2.81
C PRO A 393 3.21 -17.96 -2.62
N ILE A 394 2.26 -17.57 -3.48
CA ILE A 394 1.61 -16.24 -3.39
C ILE A 394 0.98 -16.01 -2.02
N SER A 395 0.43 -17.04 -1.38
CA SER A 395 -0.17 -16.96 -0.04
C SER A 395 0.79 -16.49 1.06
N LEU A 396 2.11 -16.61 0.84
CA LEU A 396 3.14 -16.15 1.78
C LEU A 396 3.67 -14.74 1.46
N LEU A 397 3.23 -14.12 0.39
CA LEU A 397 3.59 -12.76 0.01
C LEU A 397 2.67 -11.75 0.73
N SER A 398 3.19 -10.55 1.01
CA SER A 398 2.37 -9.45 1.51
C SER A 398 1.35 -9.00 0.44
N GLY A 399 0.24 -8.36 0.86
CA GLY A 399 -0.77 -7.85 -0.06
C GLY A 399 -0.21 -6.94 -1.15
N GLY A 400 0.74 -6.07 -0.82
CA GLY A 400 1.44 -5.23 -1.80
C GLY A 400 2.31 -6.02 -2.77
N GLU A 401 2.93 -7.13 -2.34
CA GLU A 401 3.69 -8.02 -3.23
C GLU A 401 2.76 -8.82 -4.14
N GLN A 402 1.63 -9.29 -3.62
CA GLN A 402 0.58 -9.96 -4.41
C GLN A 402 0.03 -9.03 -5.49
N LEU A 403 -0.26 -7.77 -5.14
CA LEU A 403 -0.66 -6.75 -6.12
C LEU A 403 0.35 -6.61 -7.24
N LYS A 404 1.64 -6.50 -6.92
CA LYS A 404 2.70 -6.36 -7.93
C LYS A 404 2.73 -7.54 -8.90
N VAL A 405 2.56 -8.76 -8.39
CA VAL A 405 2.44 -9.95 -9.23
C VAL A 405 1.18 -9.88 -10.10
N ALA A 406 0.03 -9.51 -9.54
CA ALA A 406 -1.22 -9.38 -10.29
C ALA A 406 -1.12 -8.34 -11.42
N LEU A 407 -0.55 -7.16 -11.14
CA LEU A 407 -0.33 -6.13 -12.16
C LEU A 407 0.64 -6.59 -13.27
N LEU A 408 1.69 -7.34 -12.92
CA LEU A 408 2.56 -7.95 -13.93
C LEU A 408 1.81 -9.00 -14.76
N CYS A 409 0.98 -9.83 -14.14
CA CYS A 409 0.15 -10.80 -14.83
C CYS A 409 -0.76 -10.12 -15.86
N ILE A 410 -1.37 -8.99 -15.50
CA ILE A 410 -2.22 -8.20 -16.40
C ILE A 410 -1.38 -7.59 -17.54
N SER A 411 -0.25 -6.98 -17.21
CA SER A 411 0.62 -6.29 -18.18
C SER A 411 1.29 -7.23 -19.18
N LEU A 412 1.63 -8.44 -18.74
CA LEU A 412 2.35 -9.45 -19.54
C LEU A 412 1.42 -10.57 -20.07
N ALA A 413 0.11 -10.43 -19.96
CA ALA A 413 -0.84 -11.43 -20.43
C ALA A 413 -0.64 -11.70 -21.94
N ALA A 414 -0.71 -12.96 -22.33
CA ALA A 414 -0.57 -13.37 -23.74
C ALA A 414 -1.69 -12.80 -24.65
N GLN A 415 -2.87 -12.61 -24.07
CA GLN A 415 -3.98 -11.93 -24.73
C GLN A 415 -4.10 -10.51 -24.17
N PRO A 416 -4.17 -9.48 -25.04
CA PRO A 416 -4.41 -8.12 -24.59
C PRO A 416 -5.68 -8.01 -23.77
N VAL A 417 -5.60 -7.30 -22.65
CA VAL A 417 -6.73 -7.03 -21.76
C VAL A 417 -7.39 -5.73 -22.20
N ASP A 418 -8.69 -5.79 -22.53
CA ASP A 418 -9.46 -4.65 -23.02
C ASP A 418 -10.29 -3.99 -21.91
N LEU A 419 -10.67 -4.76 -20.87
CA LEU A 419 -11.50 -4.30 -19.73
C LEU A 419 -10.92 -4.78 -18.41
N LEU A 420 -10.66 -3.84 -17.49
CA LEU A 420 -10.33 -4.14 -16.10
C LEU A 420 -11.55 -3.90 -15.19
N LEU A 421 -11.87 -4.91 -14.42
CA LEU A 421 -12.91 -4.87 -13.38
C LEU A 421 -12.20 -4.91 -12.02
N LEU A 422 -12.27 -3.82 -11.26
CA LEU A 422 -11.53 -3.62 -10.04
C LEU A 422 -12.51 -3.48 -8.86
N ASP A 423 -12.47 -4.40 -7.92
CA ASP A 423 -13.41 -4.48 -6.77
C ASP A 423 -12.65 -4.25 -5.47
N GLU A 424 -12.59 -3.00 -5.02
CA GLU A 424 -11.86 -2.55 -3.83
C GLU A 424 -10.41 -3.06 -3.79
N PRO A 425 -9.65 -2.95 -4.90
CA PRO A 425 -8.32 -3.55 -5.02
C PRO A 425 -7.27 -2.87 -4.13
N GLU A 426 -7.58 -1.69 -3.59
CA GLU A 426 -6.73 -0.92 -2.67
C GLU A 426 -6.79 -1.41 -1.22
N ASN A 427 -7.75 -2.26 -0.86
CA ASN A 427 -7.88 -2.78 0.50
C ASN A 427 -6.65 -3.60 0.90
N HIS A 428 -6.20 -3.43 2.13
CA HIS A 428 -5.01 -4.10 2.70
C HIS A 428 -3.67 -3.78 2.01
N LEU A 429 -3.64 -2.74 1.14
CA LEU A 429 -2.41 -2.28 0.52
C LEU A 429 -1.76 -1.17 1.35
N ASP A 430 -0.43 -1.23 1.44
CA ASP A 430 0.35 -0.10 1.93
C ASP A 430 0.27 1.10 0.97
N ILE A 431 0.65 2.26 1.44
CA ILE A 431 0.53 3.52 0.70
C ILE A 431 1.31 3.48 -0.62
N ASP A 432 2.51 2.88 -0.63
CA ASP A 432 3.33 2.76 -1.83
C ASP A 432 2.68 1.85 -2.88
N SER A 433 2.09 0.74 -2.44
CA SER A 433 1.37 -0.19 -3.32
C SER A 433 0.09 0.44 -3.89
N ARG A 434 -0.63 1.25 -3.11
CA ARG A 434 -1.78 2.03 -3.61
C ARG A 434 -1.36 3.03 -4.68
N GLN A 435 -0.25 3.75 -4.50
CA GLN A 435 0.28 4.66 -5.52
C GLN A 435 0.65 3.92 -6.81
N LEU A 436 1.28 2.74 -6.68
CA LEU A 436 1.61 1.90 -7.82
C LEU A 436 0.35 1.42 -8.57
N LEU A 437 -0.69 1.00 -7.83
CA LEU A 437 -1.97 0.63 -8.41
C LEU A 437 -2.65 1.81 -9.12
N ALA A 438 -2.69 2.98 -8.48
CA ALA A 438 -3.25 4.19 -9.09
C ALA A 438 -2.50 4.57 -10.38
N GLN A 439 -1.16 4.44 -10.40
CA GLN A 439 -0.37 4.64 -11.60
C GLN A 439 -0.74 3.61 -12.68
N ALA A 440 -0.83 2.32 -12.34
CA ALA A 440 -1.20 1.28 -13.28
C ALA A 440 -2.59 1.53 -13.91
N ILE A 441 -3.57 1.98 -13.10
CA ILE A 441 -4.90 2.35 -13.57
C ILE A 441 -4.82 3.56 -14.53
N ARG A 442 -4.02 4.59 -14.22
CA ARG A 442 -3.82 5.75 -15.12
C ARG A 442 -3.20 5.34 -16.44
N ASP A 443 -2.19 4.49 -16.40
CA ASP A 443 -1.43 4.07 -17.58
C ASP A 443 -2.17 3.03 -18.42
N PHE A 444 -3.21 2.39 -17.85
CA PHE A 444 -4.04 1.46 -18.59
C PHE A 444 -4.85 2.16 -19.66
N THR A 445 -4.68 1.73 -20.90
CA THR A 445 -5.29 2.36 -22.09
C THR A 445 -6.61 1.72 -22.52
N GLY A 446 -7.02 0.60 -21.89
CA GLY A 446 -8.33 -0.03 -22.07
C GLY A 446 -9.41 0.61 -21.18
N ALA A 447 -10.57 -0.04 -21.13
CA ALA A 447 -11.68 0.37 -20.28
C ALA A 447 -11.49 -0.09 -18.82
N VAL A 448 -11.93 0.71 -17.84
CA VAL A 448 -11.84 0.38 -16.41
C VAL A 448 -13.18 0.62 -15.71
N ILE A 449 -13.60 -0.34 -14.91
CA ILE A 449 -14.67 -0.16 -13.91
C ILE A 449 -14.04 -0.35 -12.54
N LEU A 450 -14.03 0.72 -11.74
CA LEU A 450 -13.45 0.73 -10.39
C LEU A 450 -14.55 0.85 -9.35
N VAL A 451 -14.59 -0.08 -8.40
CA VAL A 451 -15.31 0.06 -7.13
C VAL A 451 -14.26 0.44 -6.07
N SER A 452 -14.45 1.58 -5.43
CA SER A 452 -13.61 2.06 -4.34
C SER A 452 -14.40 2.96 -3.41
N HIS A 453 -14.10 2.89 -2.12
CA HIS A 453 -14.63 3.76 -1.05
C HIS A 453 -13.58 4.77 -0.57
N ASP A 454 -12.40 4.81 -1.17
CA ASP A 454 -11.30 5.73 -0.85
C ASP A 454 -11.25 6.87 -1.87
N ASP A 455 -11.80 8.03 -1.50
CA ASP A 455 -11.85 9.19 -2.41
C ASP A 455 -10.45 9.67 -2.81
N ALA A 456 -9.47 9.62 -1.88
CA ALA A 456 -8.09 9.99 -2.17
C ALA A 456 -7.46 9.05 -3.21
N PHE A 457 -7.75 7.74 -3.11
CA PHE A 457 -7.30 6.77 -4.11
C PHE A 457 -7.96 7.01 -5.47
N VAL A 458 -9.28 7.30 -5.49
CA VAL A 458 -9.99 7.62 -6.74
C VAL A 458 -9.41 8.86 -7.41
N GLU A 459 -9.13 9.93 -6.65
CA GLU A 459 -8.45 11.13 -7.18
C GLU A 459 -7.08 10.80 -7.78
N GLU A 460 -6.31 9.94 -7.12
CA GLU A 460 -5.01 9.50 -7.64
C GLU A 460 -5.12 8.71 -8.94
N THR A 461 -6.22 7.98 -9.18
CA THR A 461 -6.47 7.29 -10.46
C THR A 461 -6.86 8.23 -11.59
N GLN A 462 -7.23 9.48 -11.30
CA GLN A 462 -7.75 10.47 -12.25
C GLN A 462 -9.05 10.05 -12.94
N ILE A 463 -9.84 9.16 -12.33
CA ILE A 463 -11.17 8.77 -12.82
C ILE A 463 -12.15 9.87 -12.45
N GLN A 464 -12.77 10.51 -13.44
CA GLN A 464 -13.73 11.61 -13.26
C GLN A 464 -15.18 11.19 -13.46
N SER A 465 -15.42 10.13 -14.23
CA SER A 465 -16.75 9.62 -14.53
C SER A 465 -17.18 8.59 -13.49
N TYR A 466 -18.46 8.63 -13.12
CA TYR A 466 -19.01 7.64 -12.20
C TYR A 466 -20.40 7.17 -12.64
N PHE A 467 -20.75 5.97 -12.23
CA PHE A 467 -22.10 5.39 -12.36
C PHE A 467 -22.60 5.02 -10.97
N ASP A 468 -23.80 5.51 -10.59
CA ASP A 468 -24.39 5.25 -9.27
C ASP A 468 -25.49 4.20 -9.37
N LEU A 469 -25.30 3.07 -8.69
CA LEU A 469 -26.30 1.99 -8.67
C LEU A 469 -27.57 2.35 -7.89
N THR A 470 -27.56 3.39 -7.06
CA THR A 470 -28.71 3.82 -6.26
C THR A 470 -29.61 4.82 -6.98
N GLN A 471 -29.16 5.42 -8.09
CA GLN A 471 -29.85 6.48 -8.84
C GLN A 471 -30.37 6.01 -10.20
N THR A 472 -30.50 4.71 -10.43
CA THR A 472 -31.11 4.24 -11.69
C THR A 472 -32.60 4.54 -11.65
N HIS A 473 -32.99 5.56 -12.42
CA HIS A 473 -34.39 5.94 -12.74
C HIS A 473 -34.99 5.02 -13.78
#